data_2d3f5f4bcf5195e8988cce8589c4b5a8
#
_entry.id   2d3f5f4bcf5195e8988cce8589c4b5a8
#
_cell.length_a   1.000
_cell.length_b   1.000
_cell.length_c   1.000
_cell.angle_alpha   90.00
_cell.angle_beta   90.00
_cell.angle_gamma   90.00
#
_symmetry.space_group_name_H-M   'P 1'
#
loop_
_entity.id
_entity.type
_entity.pdbx_description
1 polymer ?
#
loop_
_entity_poly.entity_id
_entity_poly.type
_entity_poly.pdbx_seq_one_letter_code
_entity_poly.pdbx_strand_id
1 'polypeptide(L)'
;MKIGFGIRRSGVRIGSFCLLLRLVLPQEVSAQSNADLLLLNAHVVTMNDKQPAVQAVAIGGGRILWVGSTAEGERLYPKPARAMDLHGATVLPGIIDAPTHLIDLGESLVRLNLKDIATEKEIIERVKQRSALTAPGEWILGWGWDEGKWASHYPTHQALSAATPNHPVFLVGLHTFAAWANQRALELAGINKDTKDPENGKIVRDERTGEPTGILLNRAQDLVARHIPPMTLAQAKRDMRLAAGECVRNGLTSVHEAKVTPLMVRAFHELVRDGQMPLRVYAMLDGADKDLVEEWLKRGPEIDAHDQLTIRAFKLFADGALGSRGAALLKPYSDAPQTQGIMTTPESEVYSVTRRALEAGFQVCTHAIGDAANGAVLNAYEQAETEVPDAHDPRLRIEHAQVLAPEDIPRFARLGVIASMQPTHCTSDTAWAEQRLGPERVKYAYAWRSLKDSGAHLPLSSDFPGETLNPFYGIYAAITRQDPHGRPPGGWHPEQRLTLEEALRGYTLEAAYAEFQEKNKGSLEKGKLADLTVVSKDITKVAPAEILAVRVLKTFVGGKVVYDAGAHQQGQ
;
A
#
# COMPACT_ATOMS: atom_id res chain seq x y z
N MET A 1 -83.44 -24.94 -16.94
CA MET A 1 -84.60 -25.79 -16.57
C MET A 1 -84.37 -26.36 -15.18
N LYS A 2 -85.31 -26.09 -14.23
CA LYS A 2 -85.45 -26.58 -12.84
C LYS A 2 -84.33 -26.16 -11.84
N ILE A 3 -84.45 -25.10 -11.05
CA ILE A 3 -85.26 -24.78 -9.86
C ILE A 3 -85.19 -25.88 -8.77
N GLY A 4 -84.70 -25.52 -7.63
CA GLY A 4 -84.80 -26.24 -6.39
C GLY A 4 -84.42 -25.32 -5.21
N PHE A 5 -85.43 -24.69 -4.62
CA PHE A 5 -85.43 -23.93 -3.36
C PHE A 5 -85.34 -24.86 -2.16
N GLY A 6 -84.68 -24.47 -1.12
CA GLY A 6 -84.70 -25.12 0.21
C GLY A 6 -84.30 -24.17 1.34
N ILE A 7 -85.30 -23.78 2.12
CA ILE A 7 -85.31 -22.78 3.19
C ILE A 7 -85.10 -23.44 4.55
N ARG A 8 -84.43 -22.67 5.45
CA ARG A 8 -84.47 -22.62 6.97
C ARG A 8 -83.67 -23.64 7.80
N ARG A 9 -82.85 -23.17 8.73
CA ARG A 9 -83.29 -22.70 10.06
C ARG A 9 -82.14 -22.06 10.86
N SER A 10 -82.49 -20.94 11.51
CA SER A 10 -81.74 -20.21 12.52
C SER A 10 -81.38 -21.08 13.75
N GLY A 11 -80.16 -20.97 14.22
CA GLY A 11 -79.73 -21.47 15.53
C GLY A 11 -78.72 -20.52 16.12
N VAL A 12 -79.16 -19.66 17.05
CA VAL A 12 -78.35 -18.82 17.91
C VAL A 12 -77.59 -19.73 18.84
N ARG A 13 -76.25 -19.73 18.81
CA ARG A 13 -75.40 -20.29 19.86
C ARG A 13 -74.47 -19.18 20.38
N ILE A 14 -74.65 -18.87 21.67
CA ILE A 14 -73.81 -18.08 22.51
C ILE A 14 -72.47 -18.81 22.63
N GLY A 15 -71.42 -18.22 22.03
CA GLY A 15 -70.07 -18.74 22.14
C GLY A 15 -69.26 -17.93 23.12
N SER A 16 -68.78 -18.56 24.17
CA SER A 16 -67.86 -18.05 25.21
C SER A 16 -66.62 -17.44 24.58
N PHE A 17 -66.35 -16.19 24.88
CA PHE A 17 -65.11 -15.48 24.58
C PHE A 17 -64.03 -16.00 25.54
N CYS A 18 -63.22 -16.99 25.17
CA CYS A 18 -61.96 -17.31 25.86
C CYS A 18 -60.90 -16.31 25.46
N LEU A 19 -60.61 -15.39 26.36
CA LEU A 19 -59.47 -14.46 26.29
C LEU A 19 -58.17 -15.29 26.45
N LEU A 20 -57.54 -15.69 25.35
CA LEU A 20 -56.21 -16.27 25.36
C LEU A 20 -55.19 -15.14 25.64
N LEU A 21 -54.81 -15.02 26.92
CA LEU A 21 -53.60 -14.28 27.34
C LEU A 21 -52.42 -15.01 26.69
N ARG A 22 -51.88 -14.48 25.60
CA ARG A 22 -50.55 -14.85 25.10
C ARG A 22 -49.53 -14.38 26.12
N LEU A 23 -49.06 -15.26 26.98
CA LEU A 23 -47.81 -15.11 27.69
C LEU A 23 -46.71 -14.93 26.61
N VAL A 24 -46.22 -13.71 26.46
CA VAL A 24 -44.95 -13.43 25.76
C VAL A 24 -43.87 -13.98 26.69
N LEU A 25 -43.51 -15.24 26.49
CA LEU A 25 -42.28 -15.81 27.06
C LEU A 25 -41.12 -14.95 26.48
N PRO A 26 -40.21 -14.49 27.33
CA PRO A 26 -39.00 -13.86 26.84
C PRO A 26 -38.31 -14.87 25.91
N GLN A 27 -38.06 -14.47 24.65
CA GLN A 27 -37.22 -15.24 23.76
C GLN A 27 -35.93 -15.52 24.50
N GLU A 28 -35.63 -16.79 24.73
CA GLU A 28 -34.33 -17.22 25.19
C GLU A 28 -33.31 -16.64 24.21
N VAL A 29 -32.50 -15.73 24.73
CA VAL A 29 -31.31 -15.24 24.01
C VAL A 29 -30.47 -16.49 23.75
N SER A 30 -30.50 -16.97 22.53
CA SER A 30 -29.63 -18.03 22.04
C SER A 30 -28.25 -17.80 22.63
N ALA A 31 -27.68 -18.82 23.31
CA ALA A 31 -26.34 -18.73 23.88
C ALA A 31 -25.38 -18.19 22.83
N GLN A 32 -25.00 -16.91 22.97
CA GLN A 32 -24.01 -16.30 22.08
C GLN A 32 -22.72 -17.10 22.24
N SER A 33 -22.12 -17.51 21.16
CA SER A 33 -20.81 -18.17 21.14
C SER A 33 -19.86 -17.39 22.04
N ASN A 34 -19.12 -18.09 22.92
CA ASN A 34 -18.13 -17.44 23.79
C ASN A 34 -17.16 -16.61 22.93
N ALA A 35 -16.93 -15.37 23.33
CA ALA A 35 -15.93 -14.54 22.66
C ALA A 35 -14.53 -15.10 22.96
N ASP A 36 -13.69 -15.19 21.94
CA ASP A 36 -12.26 -15.51 22.10
C ASP A 36 -11.53 -14.35 22.78
N LEU A 37 -11.94 -13.12 22.45
CA LEU A 37 -11.37 -11.89 22.97
C LEU A 37 -12.47 -10.84 23.16
N LEU A 38 -12.45 -10.16 24.30
CA LEU A 38 -13.28 -8.99 24.59
C LEU A 38 -12.37 -7.79 24.88
N LEU A 39 -12.39 -6.79 24.00
CA LEU A 39 -11.71 -5.51 24.19
C LEU A 39 -12.67 -4.58 24.93
N LEU A 40 -12.18 -3.91 25.97
CA LEU A 40 -12.97 -3.08 26.89
C LEU A 40 -12.31 -1.71 27.08
N ASN A 41 -13.12 -0.75 27.55
CA ASN A 41 -12.67 0.59 27.95
C ASN A 41 -11.83 1.28 26.87
N ALA A 42 -12.29 1.21 25.62
CA ALA A 42 -11.64 1.83 24.47
C ALA A 42 -12.46 3.01 23.94
N HIS A 43 -11.81 3.87 23.16
CA HIS A 43 -12.48 4.76 22.21
C HIS A 43 -12.42 4.10 20.83
N VAL A 44 -13.49 3.40 20.45
CA VAL A 44 -13.53 2.65 19.19
C VAL A 44 -14.16 3.49 18.10
N VAL A 45 -13.40 3.87 17.09
CA VAL A 45 -13.87 4.54 15.86
C VAL A 45 -14.25 3.47 14.85
N THR A 46 -15.53 3.30 14.58
CA THR A 46 -16.01 2.14 13.82
C THR A 46 -15.95 2.28 12.31
N MET A 47 -15.93 3.50 11.78
CA MET A 47 -16.18 3.83 10.37
C MET A 47 -17.56 3.36 9.87
N ASN A 48 -18.52 3.15 10.77
CA ASN A 48 -19.92 2.85 10.48
C ASN A 48 -20.79 4.07 10.83
N ASP A 49 -21.42 4.68 9.83
CA ASP A 49 -22.22 5.91 9.99
C ASP A 49 -23.38 5.75 10.98
N LYS A 50 -23.91 4.53 11.13
CA LYS A 50 -25.02 4.24 12.06
C LYS A 50 -24.56 4.16 13.51
N GLN A 51 -23.30 3.86 13.77
CA GLN A 51 -22.72 3.68 15.11
C GLN A 51 -21.25 4.11 15.10
N PRO A 52 -20.93 5.40 14.92
CA PRO A 52 -19.59 5.89 14.60
C PRO A 52 -18.56 5.66 15.71
N ALA A 53 -18.99 5.55 16.96
CA ALA A 53 -18.11 5.30 18.09
C ALA A 53 -18.75 4.37 19.13
N VAL A 54 -17.92 3.47 19.71
CA VAL A 54 -18.29 2.54 20.79
C VAL A 54 -17.15 2.42 21.80
N GLN A 55 -17.30 1.54 22.83
CA GLN A 55 -16.31 1.39 23.89
C GLN A 55 -15.73 -0.02 24.01
N ALA A 56 -16.34 -1.00 23.34
CA ALA A 56 -15.96 -2.39 23.44
C ALA A 56 -16.19 -3.14 22.12
N VAL A 57 -15.38 -4.20 21.91
CA VAL A 57 -15.46 -5.08 20.75
C VAL A 57 -15.34 -6.53 21.24
N ALA A 58 -16.32 -7.38 20.93
CA ALA A 58 -16.24 -8.82 21.15
C ALA A 58 -15.82 -9.51 19.84
N ILE A 59 -14.83 -10.41 19.92
CA ILE A 59 -14.20 -11.10 18.81
C ILE A 59 -14.29 -12.60 19.02
N GLY A 60 -14.62 -13.35 17.97
CA GLY A 60 -14.62 -14.81 17.99
C GLY A 60 -14.48 -15.38 16.58
N GLY A 61 -13.68 -16.44 16.44
CA GLY A 61 -13.41 -17.05 15.15
C GLY A 61 -12.78 -16.09 14.12
N GLY A 62 -11.98 -15.12 14.59
CA GLY A 62 -11.34 -14.12 13.74
C GLY A 62 -12.25 -13.00 13.23
N ARG A 63 -13.51 -12.96 13.68
CA ARG A 63 -14.52 -11.97 13.27
C ARG A 63 -15.08 -11.20 14.46
N ILE A 64 -15.62 -10.02 14.19
CA ILE A 64 -16.33 -9.20 15.16
C ILE A 64 -17.70 -9.85 15.41
N LEU A 65 -17.94 -10.22 16.65
CA LEU A 65 -19.23 -10.77 17.09
C LEU A 65 -20.22 -9.65 17.48
N TRP A 66 -19.69 -8.58 18.06
CA TRP A 66 -20.47 -7.48 18.57
C TRP A 66 -19.58 -6.25 18.86
N VAL A 67 -20.19 -5.06 18.79
CA VAL A 67 -19.58 -3.79 19.21
C VAL A 67 -20.62 -2.99 20.02
N GLY A 68 -20.18 -2.27 21.05
CA GLY A 68 -21.09 -1.46 21.90
C GLY A 68 -20.40 -0.87 23.12
N SER A 69 -21.15 -0.65 24.21
CA SER A 69 -20.59 -0.14 25.46
C SER A 69 -19.84 -1.22 26.26
N THR A 70 -18.87 -0.79 27.08
CA THR A 70 -18.15 -1.71 27.98
C THR A 70 -19.11 -2.53 28.85
N ALA A 71 -20.08 -1.89 29.51
CA ALA A 71 -21.04 -2.55 30.40
C ALA A 71 -21.92 -3.59 29.68
N GLU A 72 -22.33 -3.32 28.44
CA GLU A 72 -23.07 -4.31 27.64
C GLU A 72 -22.17 -5.47 27.20
N GLY A 73 -20.91 -5.19 26.84
CA GLY A 73 -19.94 -6.21 26.47
C GLY A 73 -19.69 -7.20 27.61
N GLU A 74 -19.48 -6.72 28.84
CA GLU A 74 -19.30 -7.54 30.04
C GLU A 74 -20.56 -8.38 30.36
N ARG A 75 -21.74 -7.81 30.17
CA ARG A 75 -23.01 -8.50 30.37
C ARG A 75 -23.27 -9.59 29.32
N LEU A 76 -22.98 -9.30 28.04
CA LEU A 76 -23.23 -10.23 26.93
C LEU A 76 -22.19 -11.34 26.84
N TYR A 77 -20.94 -11.05 27.24
CA TYR A 77 -19.81 -11.97 27.21
C TYR A 77 -19.14 -12.05 28.59
N PRO A 78 -19.85 -12.62 29.62
CA PRO A 78 -19.36 -12.62 31.00
C PRO A 78 -18.15 -13.54 31.23
N LYS A 79 -17.86 -14.43 30.29
CA LYS A 79 -16.74 -15.39 30.35
C LYS A 79 -16.05 -15.50 28.99
N PRO A 80 -15.42 -14.43 28.49
CA PRO A 80 -14.61 -14.53 27.29
C PRO A 80 -13.36 -15.37 27.57
N ALA A 81 -12.80 -16.01 26.56
CA ALA A 81 -11.53 -16.73 26.73
C ALA A 81 -10.41 -15.77 27.22
N ARG A 82 -10.45 -14.52 26.76
CA ARG A 82 -9.56 -13.42 27.19
C ARG A 82 -10.33 -12.10 27.21
N ALA A 83 -10.13 -11.31 28.26
CA ALA A 83 -10.54 -9.89 28.30
C ALA A 83 -9.27 -9.01 28.29
N MET A 84 -9.36 -7.88 27.59
CA MET A 84 -8.28 -6.90 27.51
C MET A 84 -8.84 -5.50 27.74
N ASP A 85 -8.44 -4.87 28.85
CA ASP A 85 -8.71 -3.47 29.09
C ASP A 85 -7.72 -2.60 28.28
N LEU A 86 -8.25 -1.71 27.46
CA LEU A 86 -7.46 -0.80 26.64
C LEU A 86 -7.23 0.58 27.28
N HIS A 87 -7.74 0.79 28.52
CA HIS A 87 -7.47 2.00 29.33
C HIS A 87 -7.70 3.32 28.59
N GLY A 88 -8.75 3.40 27.77
CA GLY A 88 -9.09 4.59 26.99
C GLY A 88 -8.31 4.76 25.68
N ALA A 89 -7.47 3.80 25.29
CA ALA A 89 -6.79 3.84 24.01
C ALA A 89 -7.79 3.84 22.83
N THR A 90 -7.41 4.44 21.72
CA THR A 90 -8.25 4.49 20.52
C THR A 90 -8.05 3.24 19.67
N VAL A 91 -9.16 2.68 19.20
CA VAL A 91 -9.21 1.55 18.27
C VAL A 91 -9.76 2.04 16.94
N LEU A 92 -9.01 1.80 15.88
CA LEU A 92 -9.40 2.04 14.49
C LEU A 92 -9.66 0.69 13.80
N PRO A 93 -10.44 0.65 12.71
CA PRO A 93 -10.39 -0.48 11.78
C PRO A 93 -8.95 -0.71 11.34
N GLY A 94 -8.62 -1.94 10.99
CA GLY A 94 -7.32 -2.26 10.43
C GLY A 94 -6.99 -1.36 9.24
N ILE A 95 -5.83 -0.73 9.30
CA ILE A 95 -5.38 0.20 8.27
C ILE A 95 -4.90 -0.60 7.05
N ILE A 96 -5.29 -0.15 5.85
CA ILE A 96 -4.96 -0.76 4.56
C ILE A 96 -4.15 0.23 3.75
N ASP A 97 -3.03 -0.19 3.20
CA ASP A 97 -2.16 0.63 2.35
C ASP A 97 -2.23 0.14 0.90
N ALA A 98 -2.60 1.00 -0.05
CA ALA A 98 -2.99 0.61 -1.41
C ALA A 98 -2.69 1.69 -2.47
N PRO A 99 -1.59 1.57 -3.28
CA PRO A 99 -0.67 0.42 -3.45
C PRO A 99 0.57 0.47 -2.57
N THR A 100 1.36 -0.64 -2.61
CA THR A 100 2.63 -0.81 -1.90
C THR A 100 3.63 -1.66 -2.68
N HIS A 101 4.91 -1.67 -2.22
CA HIS A 101 5.99 -2.50 -2.74
C HIS A 101 6.70 -3.24 -1.59
N LEU A 102 6.07 -4.30 -1.10
CA LEU A 102 6.51 -5.03 0.10
C LEU A 102 7.90 -5.66 -0.06
N ILE A 103 8.18 -6.23 -1.24
CA ILE A 103 9.50 -6.83 -1.51
C ILE A 103 10.60 -5.77 -1.51
N ASP A 104 10.35 -4.60 -2.09
CA ASP A 104 11.32 -3.51 -2.16
C ASP A 104 11.59 -2.94 -0.76
N LEU A 105 10.55 -2.84 0.09
CA LEU A 105 10.72 -2.50 1.51
C LEU A 105 11.61 -3.53 2.20
N GLY A 106 11.33 -4.82 2.03
CA GLY A 106 12.13 -5.90 2.61
C GLY A 106 13.59 -5.85 2.19
N GLU A 107 13.84 -5.66 0.90
CA GLU A 107 15.20 -5.44 0.38
C GLU A 107 15.86 -4.21 1.02
N SER A 108 15.15 -3.09 1.16
CA SER A 108 15.68 -1.88 1.76
C SER A 108 16.09 -2.07 3.23
N LEU A 109 15.38 -2.94 3.96
CA LEU A 109 15.70 -3.31 5.34
C LEU A 109 16.94 -4.22 5.46
N VAL A 110 17.22 -5.00 4.42
CA VAL A 110 18.37 -5.90 4.38
C VAL A 110 19.61 -5.22 3.82
N ARG A 111 19.46 -4.35 2.82
CA ARG A 111 20.54 -3.56 2.26
C ARG A 111 21.11 -2.58 3.30
N LEU A 112 22.40 -2.26 3.18
CA LEU A 112 22.99 -1.23 4.01
C LEU A 112 22.39 0.14 3.69
N ASN A 113 21.72 0.72 4.66
CA ASN A 113 21.30 2.11 4.57
C ASN A 113 22.51 3.02 4.92
N LEU A 114 22.95 3.78 3.91
CA LEU A 114 24.10 4.68 4.01
C LEU A 114 23.67 6.14 3.96
N LYS A 115 22.37 6.40 4.05
CA LYS A 115 21.80 7.75 4.08
C LYS A 115 22.33 8.52 5.28
N ASP A 116 22.59 9.80 5.08
CA ASP A 116 23.04 10.75 6.12
C ASP A 116 24.37 10.44 6.78
N ILE A 117 25.17 9.51 6.24
CA ILE A 117 26.52 9.25 6.70
C ILE A 117 27.44 10.37 6.20
N ALA A 118 28.17 10.98 7.14
CA ALA A 118 28.94 12.16 6.84
C ALA A 118 30.29 11.89 6.15
N THR A 119 30.84 10.66 6.26
CA THR A 119 32.19 10.36 5.78
C THR A 119 32.30 9.01 5.09
N GLU A 120 33.19 8.92 4.08
CA GLU A 120 33.59 7.69 3.43
C GLU A 120 34.10 6.62 4.43
N LYS A 121 34.90 7.05 5.40
CA LYS A 121 35.44 6.16 6.45
C LYS A 121 34.35 5.46 7.26
N GLU A 122 33.30 6.18 7.61
CA GLU A 122 32.16 5.60 8.36
C GLU A 122 31.38 4.60 7.50
N ILE A 123 31.21 4.86 6.19
CA ILE A 123 30.61 3.90 5.27
C ILE A 123 31.43 2.62 5.22
N ILE A 124 32.74 2.73 5.01
CA ILE A 124 33.63 1.57 4.95
C ILE A 124 33.55 0.75 6.24
N GLU A 125 33.48 1.39 7.40
CA GLU A 125 33.34 0.67 8.68
C GLU A 125 32.00 -0.06 8.78
N ARG A 126 30.88 0.55 8.34
CA ARG A 126 29.57 -0.14 8.29
C ARG A 126 29.56 -1.32 7.33
N VAL A 127 30.19 -1.18 6.16
CA VAL A 127 30.33 -2.28 5.20
C VAL A 127 31.19 -3.39 5.77
N LYS A 128 32.28 -3.07 6.47
CA LYS A 128 33.14 -4.03 7.17
C LYS A 128 32.37 -4.78 8.27
N GLN A 129 31.57 -4.10 9.08
CA GLN A 129 30.72 -4.73 10.07
C GLN A 129 29.71 -5.69 9.42
N ARG A 130 29.09 -5.29 8.30
CA ARG A 130 28.23 -6.17 7.52
C ARG A 130 28.96 -7.38 6.98
N SER A 131 30.19 -7.22 6.49
CA SER A 131 30.97 -8.32 5.94
C SER A 131 31.25 -9.44 6.95
N ALA A 132 31.40 -9.08 8.24
CA ALA A 132 31.55 -10.06 9.31
C ALA A 132 30.29 -10.92 9.57
N LEU A 133 29.12 -10.46 9.11
CA LEU A 133 27.82 -11.12 9.26
C LEU A 133 27.33 -11.77 7.96
N THR A 134 28.08 -11.64 6.88
CA THR A 134 27.72 -12.13 5.53
C THR A 134 28.59 -13.33 5.17
N ALA A 135 28.03 -14.36 4.56
CA ALA A 135 28.81 -15.53 4.18
C ALA A 135 29.84 -15.17 3.09
N PRO A 136 31.09 -15.72 3.14
CA PRO A 136 32.11 -15.41 2.15
C PRO A 136 31.63 -15.62 0.71
N GLY A 137 31.91 -14.67 -0.16
CA GLY A 137 31.48 -14.69 -1.57
C GLY A 137 30.09 -14.12 -1.83
N GLU A 138 29.26 -13.91 -0.81
CA GLU A 138 27.97 -13.23 -0.96
C GLU A 138 28.17 -11.73 -1.18
N TRP A 139 27.26 -11.14 -1.98
CA TRP A 139 27.23 -9.71 -2.27
C TRP A 139 26.80 -8.89 -1.05
N ILE A 140 27.51 -7.79 -0.83
CA ILE A 140 27.08 -6.75 0.12
C ILE A 140 26.54 -5.59 -0.70
N LEU A 141 25.22 -5.36 -0.56
CA LEU A 141 24.50 -4.31 -1.24
C LEU A 141 24.14 -3.18 -0.27
N GLY A 142 24.23 -1.95 -0.73
CA GLY A 142 23.88 -0.77 0.05
C GLY A 142 23.41 0.37 -0.84
N TRP A 143 22.84 1.40 -0.23
CA TRP A 143 22.34 2.57 -0.94
C TRP A 143 22.36 3.82 -0.05
N GLY A 144 22.34 4.98 -0.71
CA GLY A 144 22.11 6.24 0.00
C GLY A 144 23.35 7.04 0.36
N TRP A 145 24.56 6.62 -0.06
CA TRP A 145 25.74 7.47 0.10
C TRP A 145 25.66 8.72 -0.79
N ASP A 146 26.26 9.83 -0.33
CA ASP A 146 26.14 11.14 -0.97
C ASP A 146 27.52 11.82 -0.99
N GLU A 147 28.14 11.82 -2.16
CA GLU A 147 29.46 12.45 -2.40
C GLU A 147 29.43 13.96 -2.22
N GLY A 148 28.28 14.61 -2.35
CA GLY A 148 28.14 16.05 -2.12
C GLY A 148 28.46 16.48 -0.70
N LYS A 149 28.48 15.54 0.25
CA LYS A 149 28.87 15.76 1.65
C LYS A 149 30.37 15.57 1.91
N TRP A 150 31.15 15.10 0.91
CA TRP A 150 32.56 14.74 1.10
C TRP A 150 33.50 15.70 0.40
N ALA A 151 34.61 16.04 1.09
CA ALA A 151 35.62 16.95 0.53
C ALA A 151 36.40 16.36 -0.66
N SER A 152 36.42 15.03 -0.80
CA SER A 152 37.18 14.28 -1.80
C SER A 152 36.41 14.01 -3.10
N HIS A 153 35.19 14.51 -3.27
CA HIS A 153 34.30 14.18 -4.38
C HIS A 153 33.92 12.68 -4.40
N TYR A 154 34.30 11.93 -5.44
CA TYR A 154 34.04 10.48 -5.48
C TYR A 154 35.10 9.69 -4.70
N PRO A 155 34.70 8.66 -3.92
CA PRO A 155 35.62 7.77 -3.24
C PRO A 155 36.32 6.83 -4.22
N THR A 156 37.34 6.08 -3.72
CA THR A 156 38.00 5.05 -4.50
C THR A 156 37.78 3.67 -3.88
N HIS A 157 37.95 2.59 -4.69
CA HIS A 157 37.66 1.24 -4.22
C HIS A 157 38.69 0.69 -3.20
N GLN A 158 39.91 1.23 -3.11
CA GLN A 158 41.03 0.61 -2.40
C GLN A 158 40.73 0.33 -0.92
N ALA A 159 40.26 1.36 -0.18
CA ALA A 159 39.93 1.21 1.22
C ALA A 159 38.72 0.26 1.44
N LEU A 160 37.71 0.37 0.57
CA LEU A 160 36.55 -0.51 0.60
C LEU A 160 36.96 -1.96 0.31
N SER A 161 37.83 -2.19 -0.67
CA SER A 161 38.36 -3.51 -1.04
C SER A 161 39.18 -4.14 0.07
N ALA A 162 40.04 -3.34 0.73
CA ALA A 162 40.82 -3.81 1.86
C ALA A 162 39.94 -4.23 3.06
N ALA A 163 38.83 -3.53 3.28
CA ALA A 163 37.87 -3.85 4.33
C ALA A 163 36.99 -5.07 4.02
N THR A 164 36.84 -5.45 2.74
CA THR A 164 35.92 -6.51 2.30
C THR A 164 36.55 -7.46 1.25
N PRO A 165 37.70 -8.09 1.55
CA PRO A 165 38.47 -8.85 0.55
C PRO A 165 37.71 -10.08 0.01
N ASN A 166 36.77 -10.64 0.80
CA ASN A 166 36.06 -11.86 0.49
C ASN A 166 34.66 -11.66 -0.09
N HIS A 167 34.22 -10.40 -0.24
CA HIS A 167 32.85 -10.07 -0.66
C HIS A 167 32.85 -9.10 -1.83
N PRO A 168 32.07 -9.34 -2.89
CA PRO A 168 31.74 -8.29 -3.84
C PRO A 168 30.81 -7.27 -3.16
N VAL A 169 31.12 -5.98 -3.32
CA VAL A 169 30.39 -4.85 -2.72
C VAL A 169 29.90 -3.92 -3.81
N PHE A 170 28.63 -3.56 -3.76
CA PHE A 170 28.00 -2.61 -4.67
C PHE A 170 27.07 -1.68 -3.92
N LEU A 171 27.44 -0.41 -3.85
CA LEU A 171 26.75 0.63 -3.08
C LEU A 171 26.21 1.70 -4.03
N VAL A 172 24.89 1.85 -4.09
CA VAL A 172 24.23 2.83 -4.95
C VAL A 172 24.18 4.18 -4.23
N GLY A 173 24.50 5.26 -4.91
CA GLY A 173 24.43 6.62 -4.37
C GLY A 173 22.97 7.07 -4.12
N LEU A 174 22.80 8.10 -3.31
CA LEU A 174 21.49 8.64 -2.91
C LEU A 174 20.64 9.02 -4.13
N HIS A 175 21.26 9.63 -5.13
CA HIS A 175 20.59 10.08 -6.34
C HIS A 175 20.55 9.05 -7.46
N THR A 176 20.99 7.80 -7.21
CA THR A 176 21.01 6.64 -8.12
C THR A 176 21.87 6.79 -9.38
N PHE A 177 22.48 7.95 -9.64
CA PHE A 177 23.32 8.19 -10.81
C PHE A 177 24.74 7.66 -10.70
N ALA A 178 25.17 7.27 -9.53
CA ALA A 178 26.47 6.71 -9.25
C ALA A 178 26.37 5.43 -8.39
N ALA A 179 27.28 4.48 -8.63
CA ALA A 179 27.50 3.37 -7.73
C ALA A 179 28.99 3.24 -7.41
N TRP A 180 29.29 2.76 -6.20
CA TRP A 180 30.61 2.49 -5.68
C TRP A 180 30.79 0.99 -5.51
N ALA A 181 31.69 0.39 -6.33
CA ALA A 181 32.01 -1.02 -6.35
C ALA A 181 33.43 -1.24 -5.76
N ASN A 182 33.63 -2.32 -5.02
CA ASN A 182 34.97 -2.73 -4.61
C ASN A 182 35.68 -3.54 -5.71
N GLN A 183 36.97 -3.82 -5.53
CA GLN A 183 37.80 -4.57 -6.48
C GLN A 183 37.16 -5.93 -6.85
N ARG A 184 36.59 -6.65 -5.87
CA ARG A 184 35.98 -7.96 -6.11
C ARG A 184 34.75 -7.88 -7.04
N ALA A 185 33.94 -6.84 -6.90
CA ALA A 185 32.80 -6.60 -7.77
C ALA A 185 33.23 -6.21 -9.19
N LEU A 186 34.29 -5.38 -9.33
CA LEU A 186 34.88 -5.04 -10.63
C LEU A 186 35.45 -6.27 -11.33
N GLU A 187 36.15 -7.15 -10.63
CA GLU A 187 36.70 -8.40 -11.15
C GLU A 187 35.60 -9.34 -11.68
N LEU A 188 34.54 -9.54 -10.90
CA LEU A 188 33.39 -10.36 -11.32
C LEU A 188 32.71 -9.80 -12.56
N ALA A 189 32.70 -8.48 -12.72
CA ALA A 189 32.14 -7.81 -13.89
C ALA A 189 33.12 -7.72 -15.06
N GLY A 190 34.37 -8.17 -14.91
CA GLY A 190 35.42 -8.08 -15.93
C GLY A 190 35.84 -6.64 -16.25
N ILE A 191 35.62 -5.71 -15.32
CA ILE A 191 35.95 -4.29 -15.50
C ILE A 191 37.42 -4.05 -15.16
N ASN A 192 38.15 -3.51 -16.15
CA ASN A 192 39.57 -3.17 -16.04
C ASN A 192 39.86 -1.89 -16.83
N LYS A 193 41.15 -1.51 -16.95
CA LYS A 193 41.58 -0.29 -17.63
C LYS A 193 41.19 -0.24 -19.13
N ASP A 194 41.02 -1.43 -19.76
CA ASP A 194 40.72 -1.55 -21.20
C ASP A 194 39.21 -1.63 -21.48
N THR A 195 38.37 -1.76 -20.44
CA THR A 195 36.91 -1.81 -20.56
C THR A 195 36.39 -0.47 -21.08
N LYS A 196 35.64 -0.49 -22.19
CA LYS A 196 35.03 0.72 -22.75
C LYS A 196 33.86 1.19 -21.92
N ASP A 197 33.69 2.51 -21.87
CA ASP A 197 32.48 3.08 -21.29
C ASP A 197 31.25 2.67 -22.13
N PRO A 198 30.16 2.23 -21.51
CA PRO A 198 28.93 1.93 -22.24
C PRO A 198 28.24 3.23 -22.68
N GLU A 199 27.36 3.11 -23.67
CA GLU A 199 26.52 4.24 -24.09
C GLU A 199 25.74 4.82 -22.90
N ASN A 200 25.79 6.14 -22.73
CA ASN A 200 25.18 6.86 -21.59
C ASN A 200 25.69 6.41 -20.21
N GLY A 201 26.90 5.88 -20.11
CA GLY A 201 27.55 5.51 -18.85
C GLY A 201 29.03 5.87 -18.84
N LYS A 202 29.62 6.00 -17.64
CA LYS A 202 31.05 6.29 -17.48
C LYS A 202 31.64 5.47 -16.35
N ILE A 203 32.75 4.80 -16.63
CA ILE A 203 33.62 4.16 -15.62
C ILE A 203 34.62 5.25 -15.20
N VAL A 204 34.57 5.71 -13.96
CA VAL A 204 35.52 6.69 -13.45
C VAL A 204 36.89 6.03 -13.28
N ARG A 205 37.94 6.65 -13.82
CA ARG A 205 39.30 6.14 -13.82
C ARG A 205 40.26 7.08 -13.14
N ASP A 206 41.31 6.53 -12.57
CA ASP A 206 42.46 7.28 -12.09
C ASP A 206 43.17 7.91 -13.30
N GLU A 207 43.38 9.20 -13.28
CA GLU A 207 43.94 9.96 -14.42
C GLU A 207 45.37 9.55 -14.75
N ARG A 208 46.14 9.06 -13.80
CA ARG A 208 47.54 8.71 -13.95
C ARG A 208 47.74 7.29 -14.44
N THR A 209 46.89 6.34 -13.94
CA THR A 209 47.06 4.90 -14.24
C THR A 209 46.08 4.35 -15.25
N GLY A 210 44.97 5.05 -15.47
CA GLY A 210 43.84 4.56 -16.27
C GLY A 210 43.01 3.49 -15.60
N GLU A 211 43.36 3.04 -14.39
CA GLU A 211 42.62 2.00 -13.67
C GLU A 211 41.27 2.49 -13.17
N PRO A 212 40.24 1.65 -13.18
CA PRO A 212 38.92 2.00 -12.61
C PRO A 212 39.02 2.35 -11.13
N THR A 213 38.44 3.48 -10.72
CA THR A 213 38.41 3.89 -9.31
C THR A 213 37.39 3.14 -8.47
N GLY A 214 36.49 2.39 -9.10
CA GLY A 214 35.32 1.74 -8.46
C GLY A 214 34.04 2.52 -8.61
N ILE A 215 34.07 3.75 -9.10
CA ILE A 215 32.87 4.56 -9.35
C ILE A 215 32.35 4.33 -10.77
N LEU A 216 31.06 4.00 -10.83
CA LEU A 216 30.32 3.71 -12.06
C LEU A 216 29.14 4.68 -12.15
N LEU A 217 29.12 5.49 -13.23
CA LEU A 217 28.10 6.51 -13.44
C LEU A 217 27.07 6.06 -14.47
N ASN A 218 25.81 6.39 -14.20
CA ASN A 218 24.67 6.11 -15.07
C ASN A 218 24.65 4.63 -15.52
N ARG A 219 24.56 4.33 -16.82
CA ARG A 219 24.49 2.96 -17.33
C ARG A 219 25.77 2.11 -17.13
N ALA A 220 26.88 2.71 -16.70
CA ALA A 220 28.03 1.92 -16.31
C ALA A 220 27.77 1.05 -15.06
N GLN A 221 26.79 1.42 -14.23
CA GLN A 221 26.34 0.61 -13.09
C GLN A 221 25.83 -0.77 -13.53
N ASP A 222 25.19 -0.86 -14.69
CA ASP A 222 24.65 -2.10 -15.25
C ASP A 222 25.73 -3.14 -15.52
N LEU A 223 26.98 -2.70 -15.72
CA LEU A 223 28.12 -3.60 -15.94
C LEU A 223 28.38 -4.51 -14.72
N VAL A 224 28.16 -3.99 -13.51
CA VAL A 224 28.27 -4.75 -12.25
C VAL A 224 26.93 -5.34 -11.87
N ALA A 225 25.84 -4.58 -11.95
CA ALA A 225 24.52 -4.98 -11.48
C ALA A 225 24.04 -6.30 -12.11
N ARG A 226 24.35 -6.56 -13.38
CA ARG A 226 24.00 -7.82 -14.08
C ARG A 226 24.70 -9.07 -13.52
N HIS A 227 25.75 -8.90 -12.71
CA HIS A 227 26.47 -10.01 -12.05
C HIS A 227 25.99 -10.27 -10.62
N ILE A 228 25.11 -9.41 -10.09
CA ILE A 228 24.43 -9.67 -8.83
C ILE A 228 23.46 -10.81 -9.07
N PRO A 229 23.55 -11.93 -8.32
CA PRO A 229 22.65 -13.04 -8.49
C PRO A 229 21.19 -12.62 -8.35
N PRO A 230 20.27 -13.17 -9.16
CA PRO A 230 18.85 -12.91 -8.99
C PRO A 230 18.39 -13.37 -7.60
N MET A 231 17.39 -12.69 -7.06
CA MET A 231 16.80 -13.02 -5.76
C MET A 231 16.30 -14.46 -5.74
N THR A 232 16.67 -15.20 -4.71
CA THR A 232 16.17 -16.55 -4.46
C THR A 232 14.83 -16.53 -3.73
N LEU A 233 14.06 -17.63 -3.80
CA LEU A 233 12.81 -17.77 -3.05
C LEU A 233 13.00 -17.60 -1.54
N ALA A 234 14.11 -18.11 -0.99
CA ALA A 234 14.43 -17.97 0.42
C ALA A 234 14.67 -16.50 0.82
N GLN A 235 15.36 -15.74 -0.04
CA GLN A 235 15.57 -14.29 0.15
C GLN A 235 14.24 -13.55 0.04
N ALA A 236 13.43 -13.80 -1.00
CA ALA A 236 12.11 -13.18 -1.15
C ALA A 236 11.22 -13.40 0.09
N LYS A 237 11.14 -14.64 0.59
CA LYS A 237 10.40 -14.96 1.81
C LYS A 237 10.92 -14.24 3.05
N ARG A 238 12.25 -14.15 3.21
CA ARG A 238 12.88 -13.41 4.30
C ARG A 238 12.52 -11.93 4.24
N ASP A 239 12.68 -11.32 3.07
CA ASP A 239 12.51 -9.89 2.87
C ASP A 239 11.05 -9.48 3.02
N MET A 240 10.11 -10.24 2.44
CA MET A 240 8.67 -10.05 2.64
C MET A 240 8.25 -10.18 4.10
N ARG A 241 8.83 -11.13 4.86
CA ARG A 241 8.54 -11.30 6.28
C ARG A 241 9.03 -10.11 7.12
N LEU A 242 10.21 -9.59 6.81
CA LEU A 242 10.76 -8.39 7.47
C LEU A 242 9.87 -7.18 7.19
N ALA A 243 9.52 -6.95 5.93
CA ALA A 243 8.64 -5.88 5.53
C ALA A 243 7.25 -5.98 6.19
N ALA A 244 6.66 -7.17 6.18
CA ALA A 244 5.37 -7.41 6.84
C ALA A 244 5.43 -7.13 8.36
N GLY A 245 6.56 -7.45 9.01
CA GLY A 245 6.82 -7.08 10.41
C GLY A 245 6.82 -5.57 10.63
N GLU A 246 7.43 -4.79 9.72
CA GLU A 246 7.39 -3.32 9.79
C GLU A 246 5.98 -2.77 9.50
N CYS A 247 5.24 -3.36 8.56
CA CYS A 247 3.86 -2.97 8.27
C CYS A 247 2.97 -3.11 9.50
N VAL A 248 2.97 -4.26 10.18
CA VAL A 248 2.13 -4.46 11.38
C VAL A 248 2.58 -3.60 12.56
N ARG A 249 3.87 -3.26 12.66
CA ARG A 249 4.41 -2.31 13.65
C ARG A 249 3.85 -0.91 13.45
N ASN A 250 3.55 -0.53 12.21
CA ASN A 250 2.93 0.73 11.83
C ASN A 250 1.39 0.66 11.75
N GLY A 251 0.78 -0.45 12.19
CA GLY A 251 -0.67 -0.60 12.29
C GLY A 251 -1.35 -1.07 11.00
N LEU A 252 -0.58 -1.41 9.96
CA LEU A 252 -1.14 -1.95 8.73
C LEU A 252 -1.60 -3.40 8.95
N THR A 253 -2.81 -3.72 8.54
CA THR A 253 -3.40 -5.06 8.61
C THR A 253 -3.54 -5.71 7.24
N SER A 254 -3.51 -4.89 6.19
CA SER A 254 -3.59 -5.31 4.79
C SER A 254 -2.77 -4.38 3.90
N VAL A 255 -2.23 -4.93 2.81
CA VAL A 255 -1.51 -4.19 1.77
C VAL A 255 -1.97 -4.62 0.39
N HIS A 256 -1.95 -3.67 -0.56
CA HIS A 256 -2.15 -3.96 -1.99
C HIS A 256 -0.79 -3.97 -2.68
N GLU A 257 -0.23 -5.14 -2.82
CA GLU A 257 1.11 -5.33 -3.36
C GLU A 257 1.13 -5.20 -4.88
N ALA A 258 1.88 -4.23 -5.38
CA ALA A 258 1.96 -3.93 -6.80
C ALA A 258 3.11 -4.68 -7.49
N LYS A 259 2.90 -5.00 -8.78
CA LYS A 259 3.91 -5.62 -9.66
C LYS A 259 4.43 -6.97 -9.14
N VAL A 260 3.51 -7.85 -8.74
CA VAL A 260 3.83 -9.17 -8.19
C VAL A 260 4.34 -10.10 -9.30
N THR A 261 5.59 -10.55 -9.16
CA THR A 261 6.26 -11.48 -10.09
C THR A 261 5.97 -12.95 -9.77
N PRO A 262 6.28 -13.90 -10.67
CA PRO A 262 6.13 -15.34 -10.38
C PRO A 262 6.88 -15.79 -9.11
N LEU A 263 8.05 -15.22 -8.83
CA LEU A 263 8.82 -15.50 -7.61
C LEU A 263 8.05 -15.04 -6.37
N MET A 264 7.47 -13.85 -6.41
CA MET A 264 6.69 -13.28 -5.30
C MET A 264 5.40 -14.07 -5.06
N VAL A 265 4.70 -14.50 -6.10
CA VAL A 265 3.53 -15.39 -5.99
C VAL A 265 3.88 -16.65 -5.20
N ARG A 266 4.98 -17.32 -5.58
CA ARG A 266 5.46 -18.51 -4.85
C ARG A 266 5.81 -18.21 -3.39
N ALA A 267 6.48 -17.07 -3.14
CA ALA A 267 6.84 -16.64 -1.80
C ALA A 267 5.59 -16.38 -0.93
N PHE A 268 4.57 -15.69 -1.47
CA PHE A 268 3.30 -15.44 -0.77
C PHE A 268 2.58 -16.74 -0.44
N HIS A 269 2.43 -17.65 -1.40
CA HIS A 269 1.79 -18.96 -1.15
C HIS A 269 2.49 -19.73 -0.03
N GLU A 270 3.83 -19.77 -0.02
CA GLU A 270 4.56 -20.47 1.04
C GLU A 270 4.44 -19.77 2.39
N LEU A 271 4.56 -18.42 2.42
CA LEU A 271 4.45 -17.67 3.67
C LEU A 271 3.06 -17.76 4.29
N VAL A 272 2.00 -17.72 3.48
CA VAL A 272 0.61 -17.87 3.94
C VAL A 272 0.36 -19.29 4.43
N ARG A 273 0.74 -20.31 3.64
CA ARG A 273 0.60 -21.72 4.02
C ARG A 273 1.32 -22.03 5.34
N ASP A 274 2.52 -21.48 5.53
CA ASP A 274 3.36 -21.70 6.71
C ASP A 274 2.96 -20.79 7.90
N GLY A 275 1.90 -19.96 7.77
CA GLY A 275 1.41 -19.05 8.81
C GLY A 275 2.41 -17.93 9.17
N GLN A 276 3.30 -17.56 8.23
CA GLN A 276 4.38 -16.60 8.43
C GLN A 276 4.09 -15.22 7.85
N MET A 277 2.90 -15.01 7.26
CA MET A 277 2.44 -13.71 6.78
C MET A 277 1.49 -13.09 7.82
N PRO A 278 1.91 -12.06 8.58
CA PRO A 278 1.12 -11.52 9.68
C PRO A 278 0.03 -10.54 9.24
N LEU A 279 -0.01 -10.16 7.96
CA LEU A 279 -0.99 -9.23 7.38
C LEU A 279 -1.64 -9.85 6.14
N ARG A 280 -2.72 -9.22 5.65
CA ARG A 280 -3.41 -9.64 4.42
C ARG A 280 -2.78 -9.00 3.20
N VAL A 281 -2.80 -9.70 2.09
CA VAL A 281 -2.20 -9.25 0.83
C VAL A 281 -3.24 -9.32 -0.29
N TYR A 282 -3.47 -8.19 -0.95
CA TYR A 282 -4.10 -8.10 -2.25
C TYR A 282 -3.02 -7.92 -3.31
N ALA A 283 -2.78 -8.94 -4.11
CA ALA A 283 -1.67 -8.99 -5.05
C ALA A 283 -2.12 -8.56 -6.46
N MET A 284 -1.40 -7.60 -7.02
CA MET A 284 -1.55 -7.12 -8.39
C MET A 284 -0.37 -7.64 -9.22
N LEU A 285 -0.62 -8.63 -10.08
CA LEU A 285 0.38 -9.30 -10.90
C LEU A 285 1.07 -8.33 -11.87
N ASP A 286 2.34 -8.56 -12.18
CA ASP A 286 3.07 -7.77 -13.17
C ASP A 286 2.44 -7.94 -14.57
N GLY A 287 1.70 -6.94 -15.01
CA GLY A 287 1.02 -6.95 -16.31
C GLY A 287 1.96 -6.77 -17.51
N ALA A 288 3.25 -6.45 -17.28
CA ALA A 288 4.27 -6.41 -18.32
C ALA A 288 4.88 -7.80 -18.60
N ASP A 289 4.75 -8.75 -17.68
CA ASP A 289 5.16 -10.15 -17.87
C ASP A 289 4.07 -10.90 -18.64
N LYS A 290 4.27 -11.03 -19.96
CA LYS A 290 3.29 -11.63 -20.86
C LYS A 290 3.00 -13.10 -20.52
N ASP A 291 4.00 -13.86 -20.10
CA ASP A 291 3.82 -15.28 -19.77
C ASP A 291 3.00 -15.42 -18.48
N LEU A 292 3.26 -14.57 -17.48
CA LEU A 292 2.47 -14.49 -16.26
C LEU A 292 1.01 -14.09 -16.55
N VAL A 293 0.81 -13.09 -17.40
CA VAL A 293 -0.55 -12.65 -17.81
C VAL A 293 -1.30 -13.80 -18.48
N GLU A 294 -0.68 -14.49 -19.48
CA GLU A 294 -1.31 -15.60 -20.17
C GLU A 294 -1.64 -16.79 -19.25
N GLU A 295 -0.77 -17.08 -18.29
CA GLU A 295 -1.01 -18.11 -17.28
C GLU A 295 -2.24 -17.79 -16.45
N TRP A 296 -2.27 -16.56 -15.89
CA TRP A 296 -3.34 -16.18 -14.96
C TRP A 296 -4.67 -15.88 -15.62
N LEU A 297 -4.69 -15.37 -16.84
CA LEU A 297 -5.94 -15.25 -17.62
C LEU A 297 -6.63 -16.60 -17.84
N LYS A 298 -5.86 -17.68 -17.99
CA LYS A 298 -6.40 -19.06 -18.11
C LYS A 298 -6.83 -19.64 -16.77
N ARG A 299 -6.12 -19.29 -15.69
CA ARG A 299 -6.36 -19.82 -14.34
C ARG A 299 -7.56 -19.13 -13.68
N GLY A 300 -7.77 -17.84 -13.92
CA GLY A 300 -8.70 -16.99 -13.20
C GLY A 300 -8.14 -16.45 -11.87
N PRO A 301 -8.86 -15.52 -11.22
CA PRO A 301 -8.48 -14.96 -9.93
C PRO A 301 -8.41 -16.01 -8.83
N GLU A 302 -7.49 -15.81 -7.89
CA GLU A 302 -7.34 -16.63 -6.68
C GLU A 302 -7.75 -15.83 -5.45
N ILE A 303 -8.71 -16.35 -4.69
CA ILE A 303 -9.19 -15.78 -3.44
C ILE A 303 -9.05 -16.85 -2.37
N ASP A 304 -8.17 -16.62 -1.40
CA ASP A 304 -7.96 -17.53 -0.28
C ASP A 304 -9.20 -17.57 0.64
N ALA A 305 -9.58 -18.77 1.05
CA ALA A 305 -10.74 -19.00 1.90
C ALA A 305 -10.66 -18.33 3.30
N HIS A 306 -9.45 -17.95 3.73
CA HIS A 306 -9.19 -17.26 4.99
C HIS A 306 -8.95 -15.75 4.81
N ASP A 307 -9.21 -15.21 3.62
CA ASP A 307 -9.01 -13.80 3.26
C ASP A 307 -7.56 -13.31 3.52
N GLN A 308 -6.54 -14.21 3.46
CA GLN A 308 -5.14 -13.87 3.75
C GLN A 308 -4.39 -13.40 2.50
N LEU A 309 -4.65 -14.04 1.36
CA LEU A 309 -4.05 -13.72 0.06
C LEU A 309 -5.15 -13.66 -1.01
N THR A 310 -5.20 -12.58 -1.75
CA THR A 310 -6.05 -12.45 -2.93
C THR A 310 -5.18 -12.06 -4.11
N ILE A 311 -5.22 -12.83 -5.20
CA ILE A 311 -4.55 -12.52 -6.48
C ILE A 311 -5.63 -12.29 -7.51
N ARG A 312 -6.02 -11.02 -7.74
CA ARG A 312 -7.18 -10.68 -8.56
C ARG A 312 -6.96 -9.46 -9.46
N ALA A 313 -5.74 -8.95 -9.55
CA ALA A 313 -5.48 -7.78 -10.37
C ALA A 313 -4.19 -7.92 -11.19
N PHE A 314 -4.13 -7.18 -12.32
CA PHE A 314 -2.90 -6.91 -13.07
C PHE A 314 -2.48 -5.46 -12.86
N LYS A 315 -1.18 -5.22 -12.66
CA LYS A 315 -0.56 -3.90 -12.55
C LYS A 315 0.12 -3.50 -13.85
N LEU A 316 -0.28 -2.37 -14.40
CA LEU A 316 0.32 -1.74 -15.59
C LEU A 316 0.98 -0.41 -15.24
N PHE A 317 1.84 0.09 -16.12
CA PHE A 317 2.50 1.38 -16.01
C PHE A 317 2.31 2.15 -17.32
N ALA A 318 1.42 3.15 -17.32
CA ALA A 318 1.14 3.93 -18.52
C ALA A 318 2.26 4.93 -18.85
N ASP A 319 2.88 5.51 -17.81
CA ASP A 319 3.95 6.51 -17.97
C ASP A 319 4.99 6.41 -16.85
N GLY A 320 5.83 7.45 -16.72
CA GLY A 320 6.83 7.57 -15.67
C GLY A 320 6.48 8.62 -14.61
N ALA A 321 7.46 8.97 -13.76
CA ALA A 321 7.28 9.89 -12.64
C ALA A 321 7.36 11.38 -13.09
N LEU A 322 6.62 12.26 -12.37
CA LEU A 322 6.60 13.70 -12.61
C LEU A 322 7.97 14.34 -12.32
N GLY A 323 8.62 13.96 -11.22
CA GLY A 323 9.91 14.51 -10.80
C GLY A 323 11.02 14.34 -11.84
N SER A 324 11.11 13.16 -12.46
CA SER A 324 12.07 12.85 -13.53
C SER A 324 11.67 13.35 -14.93
N ARG A 325 10.51 13.99 -15.06
CA ARG A 325 9.87 14.39 -16.32
C ARG A 325 9.55 13.21 -17.24
N GLY A 326 9.30 12.05 -16.65
CA GLY A 326 8.83 10.84 -17.34
C GLY A 326 7.32 10.78 -17.50
N ALA A 327 6.56 11.48 -16.65
CA ALA A 327 5.10 11.52 -16.73
C ALA A 327 4.63 12.13 -18.06
N ALA A 328 3.70 11.46 -18.75
CA ALA A 328 3.19 11.88 -20.06
C ALA A 328 2.18 13.01 -19.91
N LEU A 329 2.50 14.19 -20.40
CA LEU A 329 1.68 15.38 -20.29
C LEU A 329 1.07 15.79 -21.63
N LEU A 330 -0.12 16.39 -21.61
CA LEU A 330 -0.79 16.98 -22.78
C LEU A 330 -0.03 18.16 -23.37
N LYS A 331 0.75 18.87 -22.55
CA LYS A 331 1.60 20.00 -22.95
C LYS A 331 3.00 19.81 -22.40
N PRO A 332 4.04 20.38 -23.04
CA PRO A 332 5.41 20.29 -22.54
C PRO A 332 5.55 20.70 -21.08
N TYR A 333 6.54 20.16 -20.39
CA TYR A 333 6.93 20.58 -19.06
C TYR A 333 7.26 22.08 -19.07
N SER A 334 6.81 22.82 -18.05
CA SER A 334 7.02 24.28 -17.99
C SER A 334 8.49 24.64 -17.85
N ASP A 335 9.25 23.82 -17.15
CA ASP A 335 10.70 23.98 -16.94
C ASP A 335 11.56 23.17 -17.93
N ALA A 336 10.95 22.45 -18.88
CA ALA A 336 11.62 21.68 -19.92
C ALA A 336 10.74 21.61 -21.19
N PRO A 337 10.63 22.72 -21.95
CA PRO A 337 9.71 22.82 -23.10
C PRO A 337 9.98 21.84 -24.25
N GLN A 338 11.12 21.15 -24.23
CA GLN A 338 11.52 20.15 -25.23
C GLN A 338 10.94 18.75 -24.96
N THR A 339 10.27 18.54 -23.85
CA THR A 339 9.69 17.23 -23.51
C THR A 339 8.29 17.34 -22.93
N GLN A 340 7.48 16.32 -23.19
CA GLN A 340 6.14 16.09 -22.61
C GLN A 340 6.11 14.81 -21.78
N GLY A 341 7.27 14.19 -21.47
CA GLY A 341 7.33 12.85 -20.93
C GLY A 341 7.08 11.79 -22.00
N ILE A 342 6.73 10.59 -21.58
CA ILE A 342 6.54 9.46 -22.49
C ILE A 342 5.51 8.46 -21.93
N MET A 343 4.65 7.97 -22.80
CA MET A 343 3.85 6.77 -22.53
C MET A 343 4.78 5.55 -22.58
N THR A 344 4.88 4.82 -21.45
CA THR A 344 5.66 3.56 -21.37
C THR A 344 4.86 2.37 -21.89
N THR A 345 3.53 2.40 -21.70
CA THR A 345 2.59 1.45 -22.29
C THR A 345 1.58 2.20 -23.15
N PRO A 346 1.47 1.91 -24.44
CA PRO A 346 0.49 2.56 -25.32
C PRO A 346 -0.94 2.32 -24.88
N GLU A 347 -1.84 3.28 -25.14
CA GLU A 347 -3.29 3.15 -24.85
C GLU A 347 -3.88 1.84 -25.38
N SER A 348 -3.52 1.43 -26.60
CA SER A 348 -3.98 0.19 -27.23
C SER A 348 -3.55 -1.08 -26.47
N GLU A 349 -2.41 -1.07 -25.81
CA GLU A 349 -1.94 -2.19 -24.99
C GLU A 349 -2.66 -2.19 -23.64
N VAL A 350 -2.85 -1.03 -23.00
CA VAL A 350 -3.68 -0.90 -21.78
C VAL A 350 -5.07 -1.42 -22.06
N TYR A 351 -5.71 -1.00 -23.17
CA TYR A 351 -7.02 -1.52 -23.61
C TYR A 351 -7.01 -3.03 -23.80
N SER A 352 -6.04 -3.56 -24.55
CA SER A 352 -5.98 -5.00 -24.86
C SER A 352 -5.88 -5.87 -23.61
N VAL A 353 -4.99 -5.48 -22.66
CA VAL A 353 -4.85 -6.19 -21.39
C VAL A 353 -6.11 -6.04 -20.54
N THR A 354 -6.68 -4.84 -20.47
CA THR A 354 -7.89 -4.58 -19.68
C THR A 354 -9.07 -5.41 -20.18
N ARG A 355 -9.36 -5.41 -21.47
CA ARG A 355 -10.46 -6.19 -22.05
C ARG A 355 -10.34 -7.67 -21.69
N ARG A 356 -9.17 -8.26 -21.89
CA ARG A 356 -8.89 -9.68 -21.57
C ARG A 356 -8.96 -9.98 -20.07
N ALA A 357 -8.49 -9.04 -19.26
CA ALA A 357 -8.59 -9.14 -17.80
C ALA A 357 -10.05 -9.15 -17.33
N LEU A 358 -10.88 -8.26 -17.88
CA LEU A 358 -12.32 -8.22 -17.59
C LEU A 358 -13.03 -9.50 -17.98
N GLU A 359 -12.74 -10.07 -19.16
CA GLU A 359 -13.27 -11.36 -19.61
C GLU A 359 -12.93 -12.51 -18.65
N ALA A 360 -11.76 -12.43 -17.99
CA ALA A 360 -11.27 -13.43 -17.05
C ALA A 360 -11.62 -13.13 -15.56
N GLY A 361 -12.31 -12.03 -15.26
CA GLY A 361 -12.73 -11.64 -13.91
C GLY A 361 -11.64 -10.94 -13.06
N PHE A 362 -10.59 -10.41 -13.73
CA PHE A 362 -9.53 -9.62 -13.08
C PHE A 362 -9.83 -8.13 -13.11
N GLN A 363 -9.37 -7.44 -12.07
CA GLN A 363 -9.21 -5.99 -12.03
C GLN A 363 -7.92 -5.60 -12.78
N VAL A 364 -7.87 -4.37 -13.33
CA VAL A 364 -6.63 -3.76 -13.82
C VAL A 364 -6.36 -2.49 -13.04
N CYS A 365 -5.09 -2.35 -12.60
CA CYS A 365 -4.59 -1.23 -11.82
C CYS A 365 -3.44 -0.59 -12.60
N THR A 366 -3.67 0.58 -13.20
CA THR A 366 -2.68 1.23 -14.07
C THR A 366 -2.08 2.46 -13.41
N HIS A 367 -0.75 2.48 -13.26
CA HIS A 367 -0.01 3.69 -12.91
C HIS A 367 -0.20 4.73 -14.02
N ALA A 368 -0.71 5.91 -13.67
CA ALA A 368 -0.76 7.06 -14.54
C ALA A 368 -0.59 8.35 -13.74
N ILE A 369 0.48 9.06 -14.03
CA ILE A 369 0.86 10.31 -13.35
C ILE A 369 0.50 11.54 -14.19
N GLY A 370 0.86 11.58 -15.46
CA GLY A 370 0.59 12.71 -16.35
C GLY A 370 -0.85 12.80 -16.81
N ASP A 371 -1.30 14.00 -17.14
CA ASP A 371 -2.67 14.25 -17.63
C ASP A 371 -2.95 13.55 -18.97
N ALA A 372 -1.95 13.40 -19.85
CA ALA A 372 -2.10 12.61 -21.06
C ALA A 372 -2.22 11.10 -20.76
N ALA A 373 -1.46 10.58 -19.80
CA ALA A 373 -1.53 9.18 -19.43
C ALA A 373 -2.86 8.85 -18.75
N ASN A 374 -3.34 9.70 -17.83
CA ASN A 374 -4.64 9.53 -17.19
C ASN A 374 -5.78 9.51 -18.21
N GLY A 375 -5.80 10.44 -19.16
CA GLY A 375 -6.79 10.49 -20.23
C GLY A 375 -6.78 9.23 -21.11
N ALA A 376 -5.58 8.77 -21.52
CA ALA A 376 -5.41 7.55 -22.31
C ALA A 376 -5.89 6.28 -21.56
N VAL A 377 -5.56 6.16 -20.27
CA VAL A 377 -6.03 5.02 -19.45
C VAL A 377 -7.54 5.04 -19.30
N LEU A 378 -8.14 6.21 -19.04
CA LEU A 378 -9.60 6.34 -18.95
C LEU A 378 -10.28 5.97 -20.27
N ASN A 379 -9.70 6.33 -21.43
CA ASN A 379 -10.22 5.92 -22.75
C ASN A 379 -10.16 4.40 -22.93
N ALA A 380 -8.99 3.81 -22.61
CA ALA A 380 -8.79 2.35 -22.72
C ALA A 380 -9.77 1.57 -21.82
N TYR A 381 -10.02 2.07 -20.62
CA TYR A 381 -10.96 1.46 -19.66
C TYR A 381 -12.42 1.57 -20.16
N GLU A 382 -12.84 2.77 -20.59
CA GLU A 382 -14.19 3.02 -21.12
C GLU A 382 -14.48 2.13 -22.35
N GLN A 383 -13.50 1.97 -23.25
CA GLN A 383 -13.63 1.09 -24.40
C GLN A 383 -13.74 -0.38 -23.96
N ALA A 384 -12.86 -0.84 -23.06
CA ALA A 384 -12.86 -2.23 -22.60
C ALA A 384 -14.18 -2.61 -21.88
N GLU A 385 -14.69 -1.73 -21.01
CA GLU A 385 -15.97 -1.94 -20.32
C GLU A 385 -17.15 -1.99 -21.30
N THR A 386 -17.13 -1.16 -22.35
CA THR A 386 -18.17 -1.16 -23.40
C THR A 386 -18.19 -2.48 -24.16
N GLU A 387 -17.03 -3.10 -24.39
CA GLU A 387 -16.91 -4.36 -25.13
C GLU A 387 -17.11 -5.61 -24.25
N VAL A 388 -17.01 -5.47 -22.94
CA VAL A 388 -17.22 -6.56 -21.97
C VAL A 388 -18.33 -6.18 -20.97
N PRO A 389 -19.58 -6.02 -21.42
CA PRO A 389 -20.68 -5.53 -20.57
C PRO A 389 -21.06 -6.49 -19.43
N ASP A 390 -20.63 -7.74 -19.51
CA ASP A 390 -20.85 -8.76 -18.47
C ASP A 390 -19.85 -8.65 -17.31
N ALA A 391 -18.82 -7.81 -17.42
CA ALA A 391 -17.91 -7.51 -16.33
C ALA A 391 -18.57 -6.54 -15.32
N HIS A 392 -19.43 -7.09 -14.46
CA HIS A 392 -20.13 -6.29 -13.45
C HIS A 392 -19.19 -5.77 -12.37
N ASP A 393 -19.20 -4.45 -12.13
CA ASP A 393 -18.42 -3.76 -11.08
C ASP A 393 -16.90 -4.13 -11.12
N PRO A 394 -16.19 -3.86 -12.22
CA PRO A 394 -14.80 -4.30 -12.40
C PRO A 394 -13.82 -3.53 -11.51
N ARG A 395 -14.23 -2.37 -10.98
CA ARG A 395 -13.44 -1.51 -10.08
C ARG A 395 -12.06 -1.22 -10.64
N LEU A 396 -11.98 -0.87 -11.93
CA LEU A 396 -10.72 -0.49 -12.56
C LEU A 396 -10.06 0.65 -11.79
N ARG A 397 -8.73 0.61 -11.65
CA ARG A 397 -7.99 1.56 -10.83
C ARG A 397 -6.96 2.32 -11.63
N ILE A 398 -6.81 3.60 -11.34
CA ILE A 398 -5.65 4.40 -11.72
C ILE A 398 -4.85 4.69 -10.44
N GLU A 399 -3.64 4.14 -10.40
CA GLU A 399 -2.68 4.42 -9.33
C GLU A 399 -2.05 5.78 -9.59
N HIS A 400 -1.97 6.58 -8.55
CA HIS A 400 -1.53 7.97 -8.47
C HIS A 400 -2.57 8.97 -8.96
N ALA A 401 -3.14 8.86 -10.18
CA ALA A 401 -4.06 9.86 -10.73
C ALA A 401 -3.59 11.30 -10.44
N GLN A 402 -2.27 11.52 -10.62
CA GLN A 402 -1.55 12.59 -9.91
C GLN A 402 -1.77 13.96 -10.55
N VAL A 403 -1.74 14.04 -11.88
CA VAL A 403 -2.02 15.24 -12.67
C VAL A 403 -3.17 14.93 -13.61
N LEU A 404 -4.24 15.68 -13.56
CA LEU A 404 -5.46 15.42 -14.31
C LEU A 404 -5.79 16.58 -15.24
N ALA A 405 -6.34 16.27 -16.40
CA ALA A 405 -7.09 17.26 -17.17
C ALA A 405 -8.44 17.53 -16.45
N PRO A 406 -8.91 18.79 -16.37
CA PRO A 406 -10.16 19.11 -15.67
C PRO A 406 -11.36 18.29 -16.17
N GLU A 407 -11.42 18.00 -17.47
CA GLU A 407 -12.46 17.21 -18.11
C GLU A 407 -12.43 15.72 -17.74
N ASP A 408 -11.29 15.21 -17.25
CA ASP A 408 -11.15 13.81 -16.84
C ASP A 408 -11.62 13.55 -15.41
N ILE A 409 -11.61 14.57 -14.53
CA ILE A 409 -12.03 14.42 -13.12
C ILE A 409 -13.43 13.78 -13.00
N PRO A 410 -14.49 14.27 -13.68
CA PRO A 410 -15.81 13.66 -13.57
C PRO A 410 -15.91 12.28 -14.23
N ARG A 411 -14.95 11.91 -15.08
CA ARG A 411 -14.94 10.58 -15.74
C ARG A 411 -14.67 9.46 -14.73
N PHE A 412 -13.88 9.71 -13.69
CA PHE A 412 -13.63 8.71 -12.64
C PHE A 412 -14.94 8.21 -12.02
N ALA A 413 -15.80 9.11 -11.56
CA ALA A 413 -17.08 8.73 -10.98
C ALA A 413 -18.04 8.13 -12.02
N ARG A 414 -18.09 8.70 -13.23
CA ARG A 414 -18.98 8.23 -14.31
C ARG A 414 -18.66 6.81 -14.77
N LEU A 415 -17.38 6.47 -14.82
CA LEU A 415 -16.89 5.14 -15.22
C LEU A 415 -16.70 4.19 -14.02
N GLY A 416 -16.91 4.63 -12.79
CA GLY A 416 -16.61 3.83 -11.60
C GLY A 416 -15.11 3.53 -11.40
N VAL A 417 -14.23 4.30 -12.06
CA VAL A 417 -12.78 4.14 -11.94
C VAL A 417 -12.30 4.70 -10.60
N ILE A 418 -11.50 3.91 -9.90
CA ILE A 418 -10.95 4.25 -8.59
C ILE A 418 -9.69 5.09 -8.77
N ALA A 419 -9.60 6.25 -8.08
CA ALA A 419 -8.39 7.06 -8.02
C ALA A 419 -7.59 6.72 -6.76
N SER A 420 -6.54 5.93 -6.87
CA SER A 420 -5.73 5.45 -5.74
C SER A 420 -4.53 6.38 -5.54
N MET A 421 -4.55 7.18 -4.49
CA MET A 421 -3.65 8.34 -4.36
C MET A 421 -2.79 8.32 -3.09
N GLN A 422 -1.63 9.02 -3.16
CA GLN A 422 -0.63 9.05 -2.10
C GLN A 422 -0.49 10.47 -1.53
N PRO A 423 -1.03 10.74 -0.33
CA PRO A 423 -0.96 12.08 0.25
C PRO A 423 0.46 12.58 0.50
N THR A 424 1.39 11.72 0.85
CA THR A 424 2.79 12.09 1.08
C THR A 424 3.51 12.51 -0.19
N HIS A 425 3.19 11.92 -1.36
CA HIS A 425 3.73 12.39 -2.65
C HIS A 425 3.43 13.88 -2.88
N CYS A 426 2.22 14.33 -2.56
CA CYS A 426 1.87 15.74 -2.68
C CYS A 426 2.80 16.64 -1.86
N THR A 427 3.12 16.25 -0.64
CA THR A 427 3.91 17.09 0.27
C THR A 427 5.41 17.00 0.00
N SER A 428 5.91 15.88 -0.48
CA SER A 428 7.31 15.75 -0.92
C SER A 428 7.57 16.47 -2.26
N ASP A 429 6.59 16.49 -3.14
CA ASP A 429 6.70 17.09 -4.49
C ASP A 429 6.50 18.62 -4.49
N THR A 430 6.00 19.21 -3.41
CA THR A 430 5.74 20.66 -3.27
C THR A 430 6.91 21.55 -3.71
N ALA A 431 8.14 21.09 -3.48
CA ALA A 431 9.35 21.86 -3.78
C ALA A 431 9.55 22.12 -5.29
N TRP A 432 8.98 21.29 -6.17
CA TRP A 432 9.29 21.34 -7.60
C TRP A 432 8.08 21.10 -8.52
N ALA A 433 6.93 20.60 -8.02
CA ALA A 433 5.78 20.24 -8.86
C ALA A 433 5.26 21.43 -9.68
N GLU A 434 5.19 22.63 -9.08
CA GLU A 434 4.74 23.83 -9.79
C GLU A 434 5.74 24.26 -10.90
N GLN A 435 7.04 24.03 -10.71
CA GLN A 435 8.05 24.29 -11.75
C GLN A 435 7.85 23.35 -12.96
N ARG A 436 7.46 22.09 -12.70
CA ARG A 436 7.18 21.09 -13.74
C ARG A 436 5.93 21.43 -14.55
N LEU A 437 4.86 21.82 -13.86
CA LEU A 437 3.52 21.94 -14.42
C LEU A 437 3.14 23.38 -14.82
N GLY A 438 3.71 24.36 -14.13
CA GLY A 438 3.28 25.76 -14.19
C GLY A 438 1.98 26.01 -13.38
N PRO A 439 1.61 27.31 -13.19
CA PRO A 439 0.59 27.72 -12.23
C PRO A 439 -0.84 27.27 -12.59
N GLU A 440 -1.11 26.91 -13.84
CA GLU A 440 -2.47 26.51 -14.25
C GLU A 440 -2.68 25.01 -14.09
N ARG A 441 -1.75 24.16 -14.54
CA ARG A 441 -1.89 22.69 -14.47
C ARG A 441 -1.75 22.16 -13.05
N VAL A 442 -0.91 22.81 -12.23
CA VAL A 442 -0.70 22.40 -10.84
C VAL A 442 -1.99 22.43 -9.99
N LYS A 443 -2.95 23.23 -10.38
CA LYS A 443 -4.29 23.30 -9.73
C LYS A 443 -5.05 21.97 -9.79
N TYR A 444 -4.73 21.15 -10.78
CA TYR A 444 -5.35 19.84 -11.01
C TYR A 444 -4.40 18.68 -10.69
N ALA A 445 -3.28 18.98 -10.01
CA ALA A 445 -2.39 17.98 -9.48
C ALA A 445 -2.77 17.62 -8.03
N TYR A 446 -2.73 16.33 -7.70
CA TYR A 446 -3.14 15.83 -6.36
C TYR A 446 -4.54 16.34 -5.98
N ALA A 447 -5.49 16.23 -6.91
CA ALA A 447 -6.79 16.90 -6.86
C ALA A 447 -7.83 16.10 -6.03
N TRP A 448 -7.48 15.75 -4.80
CA TRP A 448 -8.26 14.85 -3.95
C TRP A 448 -9.68 15.34 -3.68
N ARG A 449 -9.84 16.63 -3.34
CA ARG A 449 -11.15 17.23 -3.09
C ARG A 449 -11.99 17.19 -4.36
N SER A 450 -11.43 17.60 -5.50
CA SER A 450 -12.13 17.60 -6.78
C SER A 450 -12.61 16.18 -7.17
N LEU A 451 -11.76 15.16 -7.00
CA LEU A 451 -12.13 13.76 -7.23
C LEU A 451 -13.22 13.29 -6.26
N LYS A 452 -13.07 13.60 -4.97
CA LYS A 452 -14.08 13.22 -3.95
C LYS A 452 -15.43 13.87 -4.21
N ASP A 453 -15.44 15.14 -4.55
CA ASP A 453 -16.65 15.91 -4.86
C ASP A 453 -17.32 15.43 -6.17
N SER A 454 -16.56 14.87 -7.10
CA SER A 454 -17.12 14.21 -8.30
C SER A 454 -17.82 12.88 -8.00
N GLY A 455 -17.62 12.31 -6.80
CA GLY A 455 -18.14 11.01 -6.39
C GLY A 455 -17.19 9.83 -6.65
N ALA A 456 -15.93 10.07 -7.01
CA ALA A 456 -14.94 9.02 -7.21
C ALA A 456 -14.55 8.33 -5.89
N HIS A 457 -14.29 7.04 -5.94
CA HIS A 457 -13.64 6.30 -4.84
C HIS A 457 -12.17 6.68 -4.74
N LEU A 458 -11.72 6.96 -3.51
CA LEU A 458 -10.40 7.51 -3.24
C LEU A 458 -9.68 6.72 -2.13
N PRO A 459 -9.20 5.50 -2.39
CA PRO A 459 -8.29 4.84 -1.48
C PRO A 459 -6.98 5.63 -1.38
N LEU A 460 -6.40 5.65 -0.17
CA LEU A 460 -5.16 6.34 0.13
C LEU A 460 -4.05 5.34 0.48
N SER A 461 -2.81 5.72 0.18
CA SER A 461 -1.64 4.89 0.42
C SER A 461 -0.37 5.69 0.67
N SER A 462 0.69 4.97 0.98
CA SER A 462 2.05 5.52 1.06
C SER A 462 2.88 5.25 -0.19
N ASP A 463 2.60 4.17 -0.91
CA ASP A 463 3.45 3.66 -2.00
C ASP A 463 4.89 3.37 -1.52
N PHE A 464 4.99 2.82 -0.28
CA PHE A 464 6.30 2.52 0.30
C PHE A 464 7.08 1.51 -0.57
N PRO A 465 8.43 1.57 -0.60
CA PRO A 465 9.34 2.39 0.21
C PRO A 465 9.65 3.77 -0.40
N GLY A 466 8.97 4.20 -1.45
CA GLY A 466 9.14 5.54 -2.03
C GLY A 466 8.89 6.63 -0.99
N GLU A 467 7.87 6.41 -0.16
CA GLU A 467 7.53 7.26 0.98
C GLU A 467 7.53 6.46 2.30
N THR A 468 7.26 7.13 3.41
CA THR A 468 7.15 6.47 4.71
C THR A 468 5.92 5.58 4.79
N LEU A 469 6.10 4.33 5.26
CA LEU A 469 4.99 3.41 5.49
C LEU A 469 4.11 3.75 6.71
N ASN A 470 4.44 4.81 7.47
CA ASN A 470 3.62 5.23 8.59
C ASN A 470 2.36 5.96 8.09
N PRO A 471 1.15 5.37 8.22
CA PRO A 471 -0.08 5.93 7.64
C PRO A 471 -0.50 7.27 8.26
N PHE A 472 -0.03 7.57 9.48
CA PHE A 472 -0.35 8.84 10.14
C PHE A 472 0.30 10.04 9.46
N TYR A 473 1.41 9.85 8.76
CA TYR A 473 2.00 10.88 7.88
C TYR A 473 1.11 11.15 6.66
N GLY A 474 0.56 10.10 6.05
CA GLY A 474 -0.40 10.21 4.96
C GLY A 474 -1.70 10.89 5.40
N ILE A 475 -2.25 10.50 6.56
CA ILE A 475 -3.45 11.14 7.13
C ILE A 475 -3.19 12.62 7.41
N TYR A 476 -2.05 12.94 8.01
CA TYR A 476 -1.65 14.34 8.25
C TYR A 476 -1.54 15.13 6.94
N ALA A 477 -0.84 14.60 5.95
CA ALA A 477 -0.68 15.22 4.64
C ALA A 477 -2.04 15.44 3.94
N ALA A 478 -2.95 14.46 4.01
CA ALA A 478 -4.28 14.55 3.42
C ALA A 478 -5.12 15.71 3.99
N ILE A 479 -5.05 15.94 5.30
CA ILE A 479 -5.87 16.96 5.98
C ILE A 479 -5.22 18.33 6.07
N THR A 480 -3.89 18.42 5.90
CA THR A 480 -3.15 19.69 6.03
C THR A 480 -2.52 20.18 4.74
N ARG A 481 -2.13 19.25 3.85
CA ARG A 481 -1.29 19.49 2.66
C ARG A 481 0.05 20.14 3.04
N GLN A 482 0.60 19.70 4.17
CA GLN A 482 1.88 20.15 4.71
C GLN A 482 2.82 18.97 4.88
N ASP A 483 4.12 19.22 4.77
CA ASP A 483 5.16 18.26 5.16
C ASP A 483 5.16 18.06 6.70
N PRO A 484 5.88 17.05 7.23
CA PRO A 484 5.94 16.80 8.68
C PRO A 484 6.49 17.98 9.52
N HIS A 485 7.07 18.99 8.88
CA HIS A 485 7.55 20.22 9.51
C HIS A 485 6.53 21.37 9.44
N GLY A 486 5.31 21.11 8.95
CA GLY A 486 4.26 22.10 8.83
C GLY A 486 4.43 23.08 7.63
N ARG A 487 5.14 22.68 6.59
CA ARG A 487 5.42 23.51 5.42
C ARG A 487 4.66 23.05 4.18
N PRO A 488 4.20 23.96 3.30
CA PRO A 488 4.17 25.41 3.51
C PRO A 488 3.11 25.80 4.55
N PRO A 489 3.27 26.95 5.23
CA PRO A 489 2.25 27.46 6.14
C PRO A 489 0.90 27.59 5.43
N GLY A 490 -0.17 27.07 6.08
CA GLY A 490 -1.49 27.05 5.48
C GLY A 490 -1.74 25.89 4.49
N GLY A 491 -0.73 25.08 4.15
CA GLY A 491 -0.83 23.95 3.20
C GLY A 491 -0.70 24.36 1.73
N TRP A 492 -0.21 23.45 0.93
CA TRP A 492 -0.08 23.63 -0.53
C TRP A 492 -1.40 23.30 -1.22
N HIS A 493 -1.99 24.26 -1.97
CA HIS A 493 -3.33 24.14 -2.56
C HIS A 493 -4.37 23.64 -1.55
N PRO A 494 -4.62 24.42 -0.45
CA PRO A 494 -5.41 23.96 0.70
C PRO A 494 -6.88 23.66 0.37
N GLU A 495 -7.39 24.14 -0.75
CA GLU A 495 -8.72 23.82 -1.29
C GLU A 495 -8.88 22.34 -1.64
N GLN A 496 -7.79 21.62 -1.84
CA GLN A 496 -7.78 20.20 -2.16
C GLN A 496 -7.66 19.28 -0.91
N ARG A 497 -7.74 19.81 0.30
CA ARG A 497 -7.70 19.02 1.54
C ARG A 497 -8.87 18.06 1.65
N LEU A 498 -8.59 16.92 2.28
CA LEU A 498 -9.62 16.03 2.80
C LEU A 498 -9.96 16.39 4.26
N THR A 499 -11.12 15.99 4.73
CA THR A 499 -11.43 15.94 6.16
C THR A 499 -10.72 14.75 6.81
N LEU A 500 -10.59 14.75 8.14
CA LEU A 500 -10.00 13.60 8.85
C LEU A 500 -10.80 12.32 8.62
N GLU A 501 -12.11 12.40 8.60
CA GLU A 501 -12.97 11.23 8.34
C GLU A 501 -12.74 10.69 6.94
N GLU A 502 -12.67 11.54 5.91
CA GLU A 502 -12.38 11.10 4.53
C GLU A 502 -10.99 10.48 4.42
N ALA A 503 -9.98 11.03 5.11
CA ALA A 503 -8.64 10.46 5.14
C ALA A 503 -8.63 9.08 5.82
N LEU A 504 -9.31 8.92 6.95
CA LEU A 504 -9.44 7.62 7.62
C LEU A 504 -10.20 6.60 6.76
N ARG A 505 -11.28 7.01 6.09
CA ARG A 505 -12.01 6.16 5.13
C ARG A 505 -11.12 5.76 3.96
N GLY A 506 -10.25 6.65 3.49
CA GLY A 506 -9.27 6.36 2.44
C GLY A 506 -8.34 5.19 2.77
N TYR A 507 -7.88 5.14 4.01
CA TYR A 507 -7.03 4.06 4.53
C TYR A 507 -7.81 2.85 5.11
N THR A 508 -9.13 2.82 4.99
CA THR A 508 -9.96 1.74 5.56
C THR A 508 -11.03 1.29 4.56
N LEU A 509 -12.20 1.93 4.53
CA LEU A 509 -13.34 1.52 3.70
C LEU A 509 -13.07 1.65 2.20
N GLU A 510 -12.47 2.74 1.75
CA GLU A 510 -12.18 2.95 0.32
C GLU A 510 -11.10 1.98 -0.17
N ALA A 511 -10.08 1.71 0.66
CA ALA A 511 -9.08 0.71 0.34
C ALA A 511 -9.68 -0.71 0.34
N ALA A 512 -10.57 -1.03 1.29
CA ALA A 512 -11.31 -2.30 1.29
C ALA A 512 -12.22 -2.43 0.06
N TYR A 513 -12.87 -1.34 -0.36
CA TYR A 513 -13.66 -1.30 -1.59
C TYR A 513 -12.79 -1.59 -2.82
N ALA A 514 -11.60 -1.01 -2.89
CA ALA A 514 -10.69 -1.18 -4.01
C ALA A 514 -10.23 -2.63 -4.23
N GLU A 515 -10.32 -3.49 -3.21
CA GLU A 515 -10.01 -4.92 -3.27
C GLU A 515 -11.26 -5.84 -3.13
N PHE A 516 -12.48 -5.30 -3.29
CA PHE A 516 -13.76 -6.02 -3.20
C PHE A 516 -14.07 -6.60 -1.82
N GLN A 517 -13.53 -6.01 -0.74
CA GLN A 517 -13.62 -6.54 0.62
C GLN A 517 -14.35 -5.62 1.61
N GLU A 518 -15.03 -4.57 1.16
CA GLU A 518 -15.76 -3.62 2.02
C GLU A 518 -16.87 -4.26 2.86
N LYS A 519 -17.36 -5.43 2.44
CA LYS A 519 -18.32 -6.23 3.21
C LYS A 519 -17.65 -7.05 4.32
N ASN A 520 -16.34 -7.29 4.21
CA ASN A 520 -15.57 -8.13 5.13
C ASN A 520 -14.65 -7.32 6.06
N LYS A 521 -14.18 -6.14 5.66
CA LYS A 521 -13.26 -5.29 6.44
C LYS A 521 -13.42 -3.80 6.14
N GLY A 522 -12.58 -2.93 6.68
CA GLY A 522 -12.61 -1.48 6.50
C GLY A 522 -13.50 -0.74 7.50
N SER A 523 -14.36 -1.44 8.25
CA SER A 523 -15.12 -0.87 9.38
C SER A 523 -15.28 -1.94 10.48
N LEU A 524 -15.58 -1.48 11.70
CA LEU A 524 -15.77 -2.36 12.86
C LEU A 524 -17.27 -2.63 13.06
N GLU A 525 -17.75 -3.66 12.39
CA GLU A 525 -19.15 -4.10 12.40
C GLU A 525 -19.26 -5.60 12.63
N LYS A 526 -20.36 -6.03 13.22
CA LYS A 526 -20.64 -7.46 13.42
C LYS A 526 -20.54 -8.24 12.10
N GLY A 527 -19.80 -9.34 12.15
CA GLY A 527 -19.56 -10.25 11.01
C GLY A 527 -18.31 -9.94 10.20
N LYS A 528 -17.77 -8.72 10.27
CA LYS A 528 -16.52 -8.35 9.59
C LYS A 528 -15.31 -8.98 10.27
N LEU A 529 -14.20 -9.03 9.54
CA LEU A 529 -12.91 -9.50 10.05
C LEU A 529 -12.46 -8.63 11.23
N ALA A 530 -11.90 -9.26 12.24
CA ALA A 530 -11.39 -8.58 13.43
C ALA A 530 -9.96 -8.06 13.18
N ASP A 531 -9.84 -7.17 12.20
CA ASP A 531 -8.62 -6.44 11.88
C ASP A 531 -8.72 -5.05 12.51
N LEU A 532 -7.83 -4.76 13.47
CA LEU A 532 -7.90 -3.55 14.29
C LEU A 532 -6.50 -2.97 14.54
N THR A 533 -6.44 -1.65 14.62
CA THR A 533 -5.24 -0.90 15.00
C THR A 533 -5.52 -0.10 16.27
N VAL A 534 -4.79 -0.40 17.34
CA VAL A 534 -4.88 0.31 18.63
C VAL A 534 -3.80 1.37 18.68
N VAL A 535 -4.18 2.62 18.95
CA VAL A 535 -3.29 3.77 18.93
C VAL A 535 -3.30 4.56 20.23
N SER A 536 -2.20 5.29 20.47
CA SER A 536 -1.90 5.98 21.73
C SER A 536 -2.67 7.27 21.97
N LYS A 537 -3.32 7.82 20.94
CA LYS A 537 -4.06 9.10 21.02
C LYS A 537 -5.42 8.98 20.33
N ASP A 538 -6.40 9.74 20.80
CA ASP A 538 -7.67 9.90 20.11
C ASP A 538 -7.48 10.79 18.88
N ILE A 539 -7.21 10.14 17.73
CA ILE A 539 -6.96 10.83 16.46
C ILE A 539 -8.12 11.75 16.04
N THR A 540 -9.33 11.52 16.57
CA THR A 540 -10.51 12.32 16.24
C THR A 540 -10.59 13.65 17.03
N LYS A 541 -9.73 13.81 18.06
CA LYS A 541 -9.75 14.97 18.96
C LYS A 541 -8.46 15.75 19.02
N VAL A 542 -7.34 15.16 18.59
CA VAL A 542 -6.03 15.84 18.64
C VAL A 542 -5.90 16.88 17.54
N ALA A 543 -5.06 17.89 17.78
CA ALA A 543 -4.69 18.84 16.73
C ALA A 543 -3.97 18.13 15.58
N PRO A 544 -4.10 18.58 14.31
CA PRO A 544 -3.49 17.91 13.17
C PRO A 544 -2.01 17.57 13.36
N ALA A 545 -1.19 18.47 13.89
CA ALA A 545 0.24 18.21 14.11
C ALA A 545 0.51 17.07 15.12
N GLU A 546 -0.42 16.79 16.03
CA GLU A 546 -0.28 15.71 17.01
C GLU A 546 -0.51 14.32 16.39
N ILE A 547 -1.10 14.25 15.19
CA ILE A 547 -1.29 13.01 14.42
C ILE A 547 0.09 12.39 14.10
N LEU A 548 1.09 13.20 13.80
CA LEU A 548 2.47 12.75 13.57
C LEU A 548 3.11 12.06 14.79
N ALA A 549 2.61 12.33 15.99
CA ALA A 549 3.07 11.72 17.23
C ALA A 549 2.21 10.53 17.70
N VAL A 550 1.24 10.10 16.91
CA VAL A 550 0.45 8.88 17.17
C VAL A 550 1.36 7.67 17.06
N ARG A 551 1.28 6.78 18.08
CA ARG A 551 2.02 5.53 18.10
C ARG A 551 1.05 4.35 18.07
N VAL A 552 1.39 3.33 17.31
CA VAL A 552 0.66 2.06 17.35
C VAL A 552 1.02 1.32 18.64
N LEU A 553 0.01 0.93 19.38
CA LEU A 553 0.14 0.14 20.61
C LEU A 553 -0.01 -1.35 20.32
N LYS A 554 -1.02 -1.70 19.51
CA LYS A 554 -1.26 -3.09 19.09
C LYS A 554 -1.87 -3.13 17.69
N THR A 555 -1.57 -4.19 16.96
CA THR A 555 -2.21 -4.51 15.68
C THR A 555 -2.80 -5.90 15.75
N PHE A 556 -4.05 -6.04 15.33
CA PHE A 556 -4.78 -7.30 15.28
C PHE A 556 -5.13 -7.64 13.84
N VAL A 557 -4.88 -8.87 13.45
CA VAL A 557 -5.34 -9.45 12.17
C VAL A 557 -6.12 -10.71 12.46
N GLY A 558 -7.39 -10.76 12.06
CA GLY A 558 -8.29 -11.84 12.38
C GLY A 558 -8.40 -12.09 13.90
N GLY A 559 -8.41 -11.03 14.71
CA GLY A 559 -8.48 -11.11 16.18
C GLY A 559 -7.20 -11.56 16.88
N LYS A 560 -6.15 -11.91 16.14
CA LYS A 560 -4.84 -12.28 16.70
C LYS A 560 -3.97 -11.03 16.82
N VAL A 561 -3.29 -10.87 17.97
CA VAL A 561 -2.27 -9.82 18.14
C VAL A 561 -1.06 -10.18 17.27
N VAL A 562 -0.79 -9.39 16.24
CA VAL A 562 0.38 -9.55 15.35
C VAL A 562 1.50 -8.57 15.70
N TYR A 563 1.17 -7.49 16.42
CA TYR A 563 2.13 -6.56 16.99
C TYR A 563 1.66 -6.07 18.38
N ASP A 564 2.58 -5.98 19.35
CA ASP A 564 2.34 -5.43 20.69
C ASP A 564 3.57 -4.62 21.13
N ALA A 565 3.42 -3.30 21.23
CA ALA A 565 4.50 -2.40 21.66
C ALA A 565 5.00 -2.70 23.09
N GLY A 566 4.13 -3.18 23.99
CA GLY A 566 4.50 -3.53 25.37
C GLY A 566 5.36 -4.78 25.47
N ALA A 567 5.19 -5.75 24.57
CA ALA A 567 6.00 -6.96 24.54
C ALA A 567 7.45 -6.71 24.07
N HIS A 568 7.66 -5.71 23.21
CA HIS A 568 8.99 -5.36 22.71
C HIS A 568 9.85 -4.56 23.69
N GLN A 569 9.26 -3.92 24.70
CA GLN A 569 10.02 -3.19 25.73
C GLN A 569 10.60 -4.09 26.82
N GLN A 570 10.15 -5.35 26.94
CA GLN A 570 10.63 -6.32 27.95
C GLN A 570 11.79 -7.19 27.43
N GLY A 571 12.18 -7.06 26.16
CA GLY A 571 13.23 -7.87 25.51
C GLY A 571 14.49 -7.10 25.08
N GLN A 572 14.67 -5.84 25.53
CA GLN A 572 15.89 -5.06 25.29
C GLN A 572 16.74 -4.94 26.55
#